data_b6f1ff95033fc87c8396e2060de94c80
#
_entry.id   b6f1ff95033fc87c8396e2060de94c80
#
_cell.length_a   1.000
_cell.length_b   1.000
_cell.length_c   1.000
_cell.angle_alpha   90.00
_cell.angle_beta   90.00
_cell.angle_gamma   90.00
#
_symmetry.space_group_name_H-M   'P 1'
#
loop_
_entity.id
_entity.type
_entity.pdbx_description
1 polymer ?
#
loop_
_entity_poly.entity_id
_entity_poly.type
_entity_poly.pdbx_seq_one_letter_code
_entity_poly.pdbx_strand_id
1 'polypeptide(L)'
;MTIGELAEKAGVTPRMLRYYEQQGLLTPRRGSNSYRLYEDAAVELVVQIRELIESGLPSRLLRTVLPWLGHQDCNTQVTCDALSREEFAALREHIRSIDRRIEVLSRNRTAIREYLRLMSADTHGDGRHSGQT
;
A
#
# COMPACT_ATOMS: atom_id res chain seq x y z
N MET A 1 11.99 17.06 5.17
CA MET A 1 11.54 17.39 3.79
C MET A 1 10.22 18.16 3.81
N THR A 2 9.97 18.89 2.77
CA THR A 2 8.72 19.65 2.62
C THR A 2 7.58 18.72 2.18
N ILE A 3 6.34 19.25 2.25
CA ILE A 3 5.17 18.51 1.79
C ILE A 3 5.28 18.15 0.30
N GLY A 4 5.83 19.06 -0.52
CA GLY A 4 6.02 18.79 -1.94
C GLY A 4 7.02 17.68 -2.21
N GLU A 5 8.11 17.67 -1.46
CA GLU A 5 9.12 16.62 -1.57
C GLU A 5 8.57 15.27 -1.13
N LEU A 6 7.82 15.24 -0.05
CA LEU A 6 7.19 14.02 0.42
C LEU A 6 6.18 13.49 -0.59
N ALA A 7 5.36 14.37 -1.15
CA ALA A 7 4.37 13.99 -2.16
C ALA A 7 5.05 13.36 -3.37
N GLU A 8 6.12 13.97 -3.85
CA GLU A 8 6.86 13.47 -5.00
C GLU A 8 7.48 12.09 -4.72
N LYS A 9 8.14 11.95 -3.56
CA LYS A 9 8.80 10.69 -3.20
C LYS A 9 7.82 9.55 -2.96
N ALA A 10 6.66 9.84 -2.40
CA ALA A 10 5.65 8.83 -2.11
C ALA A 10 4.69 8.57 -3.28
N GLY A 11 4.75 9.40 -4.33
CA GLY A 11 3.87 9.24 -5.48
C GLY A 11 2.43 9.63 -5.21
N VAL A 12 2.21 10.61 -4.35
CA VAL A 12 0.89 11.14 -4.02
C VAL A 12 0.87 12.64 -4.24
N THR A 13 -0.30 13.25 -4.10
CA THR A 13 -0.43 14.70 -4.22
C THR A 13 -0.34 15.37 -2.85
N PRO A 14 0.08 16.64 -2.77
CA PRO A 14 0.02 17.37 -1.50
C PRO A 14 -1.38 17.41 -0.89
N ARG A 15 -2.40 17.43 -1.73
CA ARG A 15 -3.79 17.39 -1.27
C ARG A 15 -4.09 16.11 -0.52
N MET A 16 -3.62 14.98 -1.02
CA MET A 16 -3.77 13.69 -0.35
C MET A 16 -3.06 13.68 0.99
N LEU A 17 -1.87 14.28 1.06
CA LEU A 17 -1.13 14.37 2.32
C LEU A 17 -1.86 15.21 3.35
N ARG A 18 -2.46 16.31 2.94
CA ARG A 18 -3.27 17.14 3.84
C ARG A 18 -4.48 16.38 4.36
N TYR A 19 -5.09 15.58 3.50
CA TYR A 19 -6.19 14.71 3.90
C TYR A 19 -5.72 13.70 4.96
N TYR A 20 -4.57 13.08 4.76
CA TYR A 20 -4.01 12.13 5.73
C TYR A 20 -3.71 12.80 7.06
N GLU A 21 -3.22 14.03 7.04
CA GLU A 21 -3.02 14.81 8.27
C GLU A 21 -4.33 15.05 9.00
N GLN A 22 -5.36 15.43 8.26
CA GLN A 22 -6.69 15.69 8.84
C GLN A 22 -7.27 14.44 9.48
N GLN A 23 -6.98 13.28 8.90
CA GLN A 23 -7.41 12.01 9.44
C GLN A 23 -6.53 11.50 10.60
N GLY A 24 -5.51 12.25 10.95
CA GLY A 24 -4.60 11.86 12.02
C GLY A 24 -3.66 10.73 11.67
N LEU A 25 -3.49 10.45 10.38
CA LEU A 25 -2.63 9.37 9.90
C LEU A 25 -1.19 9.82 9.73
N LEU A 26 -0.98 11.10 9.58
CA LEU A 26 0.32 11.70 9.32
C LEU A 26 0.47 12.94 10.19
N THR A 27 1.59 13.05 10.88
CA THR A 27 1.88 14.19 11.74
C THR A 27 3.13 14.89 11.24
N PRO A 28 3.02 16.14 10.78
CA PRO A 28 4.19 16.90 10.38
C PRO A 28 4.92 17.45 11.60
N ARG A 29 6.23 17.62 11.49
CA ARG A 29 6.98 18.46 12.38
C ARG A 29 6.94 19.87 11.84
N ARG A 30 6.84 20.84 12.75
CA ARG A 30 6.92 22.25 12.36
C ARG A 30 8.32 22.75 12.63
N GLY A 31 8.95 23.29 11.59
CA GLY A 31 10.23 23.96 11.72
C GLY A 31 10.08 25.32 12.39
N SER A 32 11.20 26.01 12.57
CA SER A 32 11.26 27.32 13.25
C SER A 32 10.39 28.39 12.60
N ASN A 33 10.03 28.23 11.33
CA ASN A 33 9.22 29.18 10.56
C ASN A 33 7.80 28.70 10.34
N SER A 34 7.31 27.77 11.15
CA SER A 34 5.98 27.18 11.01
C SER A 34 5.78 26.37 9.71
N TYR A 35 6.84 26.08 8.98
CA TYR A 35 6.75 25.19 7.84
C TYR A 35 6.51 23.76 8.28
N ARG A 36 5.70 23.05 7.52
CA ARG A 36 5.50 21.61 7.71
C ARG A 36 6.73 20.89 7.23
N LEU A 37 7.36 20.15 8.13
CA LEU A 37 8.49 19.31 7.81
C LEU A 37 8.15 17.86 8.10
N TYR A 38 8.65 16.96 7.26
CA TYR A 38 8.42 15.54 7.38
C TYR A 38 9.76 14.80 7.44
N GLU A 39 9.78 13.74 8.23
CA GLU A 39 10.94 12.88 8.33
C GLU A 39 11.00 11.92 7.14
N ASP A 40 12.18 11.37 6.87
CA ASP A 40 12.35 10.41 5.77
C ASP A 40 11.46 9.19 5.94
N ALA A 41 11.23 8.76 7.18
CA ALA A 41 10.34 7.65 7.48
C ALA A 41 8.90 7.89 7.04
N ALA A 42 8.51 9.15 6.86
CA ALA A 42 7.16 9.49 6.42
C ALA A 42 6.87 8.99 5.00
N VAL A 43 7.89 8.86 4.15
CA VAL A 43 7.69 8.35 2.78
C VAL A 43 7.10 6.95 2.83
N GLU A 44 7.70 6.07 3.61
CA GLU A 44 7.23 4.69 3.74
C GLU A 44 5.83 4.62 4.35
N LEU A 45 5.59 5.44 5.37
CA LEU A 45 4.27 5.53 5.99
C LEU A 45 3.20 5.94 4.98
N VAL A 46 3.46 6.96 4.19
CA VAL A 46 2.51 7.44 3.19
C VAL A 46 2.26 6.38 2.12
N VAL A 47 3.30 5.68 1.68
CA VAL A 47 3.16 4.59 0.72
C VAL A 47 2.26 3.51 1.29
N GLN A 48 2.44 3.13 2.54
CA GLN A 48 1.59 2.11 3.18
C GLN A 48 0.15 2.57 3.36
N ILE A 49 -0.05 3.82 3.72
CA ILE A 49 -1.41 4.39 3.80
C ILE A 49 -2.11 4.27 2.44
N ARG A 50 -1.41 4.66 1.39
CA ARG A 50 -1.95 4.59 0.04
C ARG A 50 -2.29 3.16 -0.36
N GLU A 51 -1.40 2.21 -0.09
CA GLU A 51 -1.62 0.80 -0.41
C GLU A 51 -2.84 0.25 0.32
N LEU A 52 -3.01 0.58 1.59
CA LEU A 52 -4.18 0.14 2.35
C LEU A 52 -5.47 0.72 1.80
N ILE A 53 -5.45 1.99 1.42
CA ILE A 53 -6.62 2.64 0.82
C ILE A 53 -6.94 1.99 -0.52
N GLU A 54 -5.94 1.75 -1.35
CA GLU A 54 -6.12 1.09 -2.64
C GLU A 54 -6.63 -0.34 -2.50
N SER A 55 -6.29 -1.01 -1.40
CA SER A 55 -6.83 -2.35 -1.13
C SER A 55 -8.31 -2.34 -0.74
N GLY A 56 -8.87 -1.14 -0.53
CA GLY A 56 -10.27 -0.99 -0.18
C GLY A 56 -10.55 -0.88 1.32
N LEU A 57 -9.51 -0.78 2.16
CA LEU A 57 -9.71 -0.59 3.59
C LEU A 57 -10.32 0.79 3.84
N PRO A 58 -11.44 0.88 4.58
CA PRO A 58 -12.00 2.18 4.93
C PRO A 58 -11.00 3.01 5.72
N SER A 59 -10.90 4.30 5.38
CA SER A 59 -9.93 5.20 6.02
C SER A 59 -10.07 5.26 7.53
N ARG A 60 -11.28 5.11 8.05
CA ARG A 60 -11.53 5.08 9.48
C ARG A 60 -10.83 3.93 10.22
N LEU A 61 -10.54 2.84 9.51
CA LEU A 61 -9.88 1.66 10.08
C LEU A 61 -8.36 1.70 9.93
N LEU A 62 -7.84 2.64 9.16
CA LEU A 62 -6.40 2.77 8.93
C LEU A 62 -5.64 3.00 10.22
N ARG A 63 -6.15 3.85 11.10
CA ARG A 63 -5.49 4.15 12.39
C ARG A 63 -5.35 2.92 13.27
N THR A 64 -6.26 1.98 13.11
CA THR A 64 -6.23 0.72 13.87
C THR A 64 -5.16 -0.23 13.31
N VAL A 65 -5.02 -0.28 12.00
CA VAL A 65 -4.16 -1.25 11.32
C VAL A 65 -2.72 -0.79 11.21
N LEU A 66 -2.50 0.51 10.96
CA LEU A 66 -1.16 1.05 10.71
C LEU A 66 -0.12 0.70 11.76
N PRO A 67 -0.40 0.76 13.07
CA PRO A 67 0.61 0.42 14.07
C PRO A 67 1.17 -0.99 13.91
N TRP A 68 0.36 -1.92 13.42
CA TRP A 68 0.75 -3.31 13.24
C TRP A 68 1.66 -3.52 12.02
N LEU A 69 1.82 -2.50 11.18
CA LEU A 69 2.68 -2.55 10.00
C LEU A 69 4.08 -1.98 10.27
N GLY A 70 4.45 -1.81 11.53
CA GLY A 70 5.77 -1.33 11.89
C GLY A 70 5.91 0.17 12.06
N HIS A 71 4.81 0.91 12.05
CA HIS A 71 4.81 2.36 12.22
C HIS A 71 4.35 2.78 13.62
N GLN A 72 4.89 2.10 14.61
CA GLN A 72 4.48 2.37 15.99
C GLN A 72 5.08 3.65 16.58
N ASP A 73 6.03 4.23 15.89
CA ASP A 73 6.90 5.24 16.49
C ASP A 73 6.34 6.63 16.51
N CYS A 74 5.38 6.89 15.69
CA CYS A 74 5.03 8.27 15.47
C CYS A 74 3.64 8.52 15.99
N ASN A 75 3.52 8.89 17.24
CA ASN A 75 2.31 9.52 17.76
C ASN A 75 0.99 8.82 17.46
N THR A 76 1.04 7.63 16.90
CA THR A 76 -0.10 6.77 16.88
C THR A 76 -0.22 6.22 18.30
N GLN A 77 -1.00 6.87 19.08
CA GLN A 77 -1.51 6.23 20.27
C GLN A 77 -2.19 4.95 19.79
N VAL A 78 -1.50 3.85 19.97
CA VAL A 78 -2.12 2.55 19.81
C VAL A 78 -3.16 2.49 20.90
N THR A 79 -4.33 2.96 20.59
CA THR A 79 -5.45 2.70 21.45
C THR A 79 -5.76 1.23 21.22
N CYS A 80 -5.44 0.44 22.22
CA CYS A 80 -5.96 -0.92 22.30
C CYS A 80 -7.46 -0.87 22.60
N ASP A 81 -8.13 0.11 22.05
CA ASP A 81 -9.57 0.21 22.18
C ASP A 81 -10.17 -0.96 21.45
N ALA A 82 -10.97 -1.69 22.17
CA ALA A 82 -11.69 -2.79 21.61
C ALA A 82 -12.49 -2.31 20.41
N LEU A 83 -12.22 -2.89 19.27
CA LEU A 83 -13.00 -2.65 18.06
C LEU A 83 -14.46 -3.00 18.37
N SER A 84 -15.37 -2.22 17.82
CA SER A 84 -16.78 -2.61 17.85
C SER A 84 -16.95 -3.90 17.05
N ARG A 85 -18.04 -4.60 17.26
CA ARG A 85 -18.36 -5.81 16.51
C ARG A 85 -18.43 -5.52 15.01
N GLU A 86 -18.97 -4.36 14.67
CA GLU A 86 -19.10 -3.94 13.27
C GLU A 86 -17.75 -3.70 12.63
N GLU A 87 -16.83 -3.04 13.34
CA GLU A 87 -15.48 -2.81 12.85
C GLU A 87 -14.71 -4.11 12.71
N PHE A 88 -14.87 -5.01 13.68
CA PHE A 88 -14.25 -6.33 13.64
C PHE A 88 -14.74 -7.13 12.44
N ALA A 89 -16.05 -7.11 12.21
CA ALA A 89 -16.64 -7.78 11.05
C ALA A 89 -16.17 -7.17 9.72
N ALA A 90 -16.05 -5.85 9.67
CA ALA A 90 -15.56 -5.15 8.50
C ALA A 90 -14.12 -5.54 8.18
N LEU A 91 -13.26 -5.65 9.19
CA LEU A 91 -11.88 -6.07 9.00
C LEU A 91 -11.80 -7.52 8.53
N ARG A 92 -12.63 -8.40 9.08
CA ARG A 92 -12.69 -9.80 8.63
C ARG A 92 -13.12 -9.90 7.18
N GLU A 93 -14.12 -9.14 6.80
CA GLU A 93 -14.58 -9.13 5.41
C GLU A 93 -13.50 -8.57 4.48
N HIS A 94 -12.77 -7.58 4.95
CA HIS A 94 -11.66 -7.02 4.19
C HIS A 94 -10.56 -8.07 3.97
N ILE A 95 -10.25 -8.85 4.99
CA ILE A 95 -9.29 -9.97 4.86
C ILE A 95 -9.75 -10.95 3.80
N ARG A 96 -11.03 -11.32 3.81
CA ARG A 96 -11.58 -12.23 2.81
C ARG A 96 -11.45 -11.68 1.40
N SER A 97 -11.68 -10.38 1.25
CA SER A 97 -11.52 -9.69 -0.03
C SER A 97 -10.07 -9.72 -0.50
N ILE A 98 -9.14 -9.50 0.40
CA ILE A 98 -7.71 -9.57 0.08
C ILE A 98 -7.33 -11.00 -0.31
N ASP A 99 -7.78 -11.99 0.45
CA ASP A 99 -7.47 -13.39 0.16
C ASP A 99 -7.98 -13.80 -1.22
N ARG A 100 -9.17 -13.35 -1.60
CA ARG A 100 -9.70 -13.60 -2.94
C ARG A 100 -8.81 -12.97 -4.02
N ARG A 101 -8.33 -11.75 -3.79
CA ARG A 101 -7.43 -11.07 -4.74
C ARG A 101 -6.09 -11.79 -4.85
N ILE A 102 -5.55 -12.23 -3.72
CA ILE A 102 -4.31 -13.00 -3.69
C ILE A 102 -4.47 -14.27 -4.52
N GLU A 103 -5.57 -14.97 -4.33
CA GLU A 103 -5.85 -16.18 -5.08
C GLU A 103 -5.96 -15.93 -6.58
N VAL A 104 -6.72 -14.91 -6.97
CA VAL A 104 -6.88 -14.54 -8.38
C VAL A 104 -5.54 -14.13 -8.99
N LEU A 105 -4.81 -13.26 -8.31
CA LEU A 105 -3.51 -12.80 -8.79
C LEU A 105 -2.51 -13.95 -8.86
N SER A 106 -2.54 -14.87 -7.91
CA SER A 106 -1.66 -16.04 -7.91
C SER A 106 -1.93 -16.95 -9.09
N ARG A 107 -3.21 -17.19 -9.39
CA ARG A 107 -3.60 -17.99 -10.57
C ARG A 107 -3.16 -17.32 -11.86
N ASN A 108 -3.38 -16.02 -11.97
CA ASN A 108 -2.99 -15.25 -13.14
C ASN A 108 -1.47 -15.27 -13.31
N ARG A 109 -0.75 -15.09 -12.22
CA ARG A 109 0.71 -15.14 -12.25
C ARG A 109 1.20 -16.50 -12.72
N THR A 110 0.63 -17.57 -12.20
CA THR A 110 0.98 -18.94 -12.59
C THR A 110 0.72 -19.15 -14.09
N ALA A 111 -0.43 -18.69 -14.58
CA ALA A 111 -0.77 -18.81 -15.99
C ALA A 111 0.20 -18.03 -16.88
N ILE A 112 0.56 -16.84 -16.49
CA ILE A 112 1.51 -16.01 -17.25
C ILE A 112 2.90 -16.64 -17.24
N ARG A 113 3.35 -17.14 -16.09
CA ARG A 113 4.64 -17.82 -15.98
C ARG A 113 4.69 -19.06 -16.88
N GLU A 114 3.63 -19.83 -16.88
CA GLU A 114 3.53 -21.01 -17.72
C GLU A 114 3.55 -20.66 -19.20
N TYR A 115 2.84 -19.62 -19.57
CA TYR A 115 2.86 -19.09 -20.93
C TYR A 115 4.27 -18.67 -21.33
N LEU A 116 4.95 -17.93 -20.48
CA LEU A 116 6.32 -17.49 -20.76
C LEU A 116 7.28 -18.67 -20.86
N ARG A 117 7.10 -19.66 -19.99
CA ARG A 117 7.91 -20.87 -20.03
C ARG A 117 7.75 -21.62 -21.34
N LEU A 118 6.52 -21.77 -21.79
CA LEU A 118 6.22 -22.45 -23.04
C LEU A 118 6.75 -21.66 -24.23
N MET A 119 6.58 -20.35 -24.22
CA MET A 119 7.09 -19.50 -25.32
C MET A 119 8.62 -19.46 -25.33
N SER A 120 9.27 -19.45 -24.19
CA SER A 120 10.72 -19.51 -24.11
C SER A 120 11.26 -20.85 -24.63
N ALA A 121 10.59 -21.95 -24.28
CA ALA A 121 10.95 -23.28 -24.78
C ALA A 121 10.73 -23.35 -26.29
N ASP A 122 9.62 -22.82 -26.78
CA ASP A 122 9.34 -22.72 -28.20
C ASP A 122 10.38 -21.86 -28.92
N THR A 123 10.74 -20.73 -28.35
CA THR A 123 11.75 -19.85 -28.92
C THR A 123 13.10 -20.53 -28.99
N HIS A 124 13.45 -21.35 -28.01
CA HIS A 124 14.67 -22.14 -28.06
C HIS A 124 14.58 -23.28 -29.06
N GLY A 125 13.41 -23.91 -29.16
CA GLY A 125 13.15 -24.91 -30.17
C GLY A 125 13.02 -24.28 -31.56
N ASP A 126 12.55 -23.07 -31.62
CA ASP A 126 12.16 -22.36 -32.80
C ASP A 126 13.30 -21.63 -33.53
N GLY A 127 14.45 -21.65 -33.00
CA GLY A 127 15.59 -21.35 -33.84
C GLY A 127 15.54 -22.22 -35.10
N ARG A 128 14.83 -23.34 -34.99
CA ARG A 128 14.61 -24.26 -36.10
C ARG A 128 13.31 -24.04 -36.84
N HIS A 129 12.26 -23.63 -36.12
CA HIS A 129 10.92 -23.52 -36.69
C HIS A 129 10.74 -22.25 -37.49
N SER A 130 11.28 -21.16 -37.04
CA SER A 130 11.12 -19.90 -37.75
C SER A 130 11.77 -19.95 -39.15
N GLY A 131 12.67 -20.89 -39.37
CA GLY A 131 13.25 -21.08 -40.70
C GLY A 131 12.36 -21.87 -41.62
N GLN A 132 11.26 -22.43 -41.15
CA GLN A 132 10.42 -23.30 -41.96
C GLN A 132 9.13 -22.65 -42.44
N THR A 133 8.85 -21.47 -41.99
CA THR A 133 7.63 -20.76 -42.43
C THR A 133 7.90 -19.70 -43.48
#